data_ee7a3bcd63dab484d195f0433e27f636
#
_entry.id   ee7a3bcd63dab484d195f0433e27f636
#
_cell.length_a   1.000
_cell.length_b   1.000
_cell.length_c   1.000
_cell.angle_alpha   90.00
_cell.angle_beta   90.00
_cell.angle_gamma   90.00
#
_symmetry.space_group_name_H-M   'P 1'
#
loop_
_entity.id
_entity.type
_entity.pdbx_description
1 polymer ?
#
loop_
_entity_poly.entity_id
_entity_poly.type
_entity_poly.pdbx_seq_one_letter_code
_entity_poly.pdbx_strand_id
1 'polypeptide(L)'
;MTYRARTGRHAGLVLVLLAAPFVAPAASAAASAADSCLAIVERTEATQTDSTIRPTIPPGWTGGSAPVRRNQLPQAAPPAPAPQEAARSAVSEMPDALKYAPRPRPGQPWGQQQPAPSDLERDRFSDVDLNGVTRTADHPVSTFSADVDTASMGVVRRFIRDGDHPPADAVRVEEMVNAFDYAYPRPRTAAEPFAPDVTVMPSPWGQGREVMVVGIRGWSPERSQRPPANVVLLADVSGSMHGPDRLGLVKRSMALLVDQLGAEDHIALVTYAGADRVVLEPTPADDKETICTALGRLTSGGGTAGSKGIATAYALAEENFQKGAINRIILATDGDFNLGVIDDGRLEDYVARKRETGIYLSILGVGRGNYNDKTMQQLAQAGNGMAAYLDTLEEGRRVLVEKLAAQLQPIADDVKFQVEFNPARVAEYRLVGYETRLLREEDFANDAVDAGEIGDGHTVTAIYEIAAPGSAGLRLPERRYGDTASAAPAGGREAEIAHLRLRWKTPGETASRLMTRPVTDADRAPVAQQDDDARFAVAVAGLAQILQGNTAVGDHGLGDVLELASGAVGEDPNGHRARFVELVQAAMALN
;
A
#
# COMPACT_ATOMS: atom_id res chain seq x y z
N MET A 1 40.11 -13.48 72.16
CA MET A 1 39.97 -12.75 73.44
C MET A 1 39.05 -11.56 73.18
N THR A 2 37.93 -11.55 73.98
CA THR A 2 37.04 -10.45 74.37
C THR A 2 36.30 -9.65 73.30
N TYR A 3 35.12 -10.04 73.06
CA TYR A 3 33.77 -9.61 73.45
C TYR A 3 33.65 -8.16 73.96
N ARG A 4 32.89 -7.31 73.23
CA ARG A 4 31.94 -6.35 73.83
C ARG A 4 30.88 -5.94 72.87
N ALA A 5 29.65 -6.33 73.22
CA ALA A 5 28.40 -5.81 72.66
C ALA A 5 28.15 -4.37 73.21
N ARG A 6 27.47 -3.55 72.41
CA ARG A 6 26.66 -2.42 72.90
C ARG A 6 25.41 -2.22 72.11
N THR A 7 24.37 -2.36 72.81
CA THR A 7 22.96 -2.14 72.67
C THR A 7 22.55 -0.79 72.04
N GLY A 8 21.64 -0.79 71.10
CA GLY A 8 20.30 -0.21 71.10
C GLY A 8 20.18 1.32 70.94
N ARG A 9 19.40 1.68 69.93
CA ARG A 9 18.33 2.69 70.08
C ARG A 9 17.46 2.64 68.81
N HIS A 10 16.19 2.23 68.99
CA HIS A 10 15.12 2.39 67.99
C HIS A 10 14.82 3.89 67.83
N ALA A 11 14.93 4.41 66.59
CA ALA A 11 14.29 5.66 66.18
C ALA A 11 13.19 5.29 65.18
N GLY A 12 11.95 5.43 65.63
CA GLY A 12 10.77 5.22 64.77
C GLY A 12 10.70 6.32 63.74
N LEU A 13 10.71 5.93 62.48
CA LEU A 13 10.42 6.80 61.35
C LEU A 13 8.91 6.81 61.12
N VAL A 14 8.27 7.91 61.50
CA VAL A 14 6.86 8.17 61.16
C VAL A 14 6.82 8.55 59.68
N LEU A 15 6.30 7.63 58.84
CA LEU A 15 6.06 7.88 57.42
C LEU A 15 4.72 8.66 57.30
N VAL A 16 4.82 9.98 57.09
CA VAL A 16 3.66 10.80 56.72
C VAL A 16 3.40 10.59 55.25
N LEU A 17 2.38 9.80 54.93
CA LEU A 17 1.81 9.66 53.59
C LEU A 17 1.07 10.94 53.21
N LEU A 18 1.75 11.84 52.49
CA LEU A 18 1.10 12.92 51.75
C LEU A 18 0.36 12.31 50.55
N ALA A 19 -0.94 12.17 50.68
CA ALA A 19 -1.83 11.85 49.54
C ALA A 19 -1.81 13.03 48.55
N ALA A 20 -1.06 12.93 47.47
CA ALA A 20 -1.23 13.80 46.32
C ALA A 20 -2.56 13.48 45.65
N PRO A 21 -3.34 14.48 45.25
CA PRO A 21 -4.56 14.21 44.49
C PRO A 21 -4.19 13.61 43.14
N PHE A 22 -4.71 12.42 42.88
CA PHE A 22 -4.67 11.77 41.58
C PHE A 22 -5.53 12.64 40.64
N VAL A 23 -4.88 13.50 39.84
CA VAL A 23 -5.51 14.11 38.69
C VAL A 23 -5.64 12.99 37.65
N ALA A 24 -6.80 12.42 37.55
CA ALA A 24 -7.13 11.51 36.45
C ALA A 24 -6.90 12.28 35.13
N PRO A 25 -6.17 11.70 34.14
CA PRO A 25 -6.13 12.28 32.81
C PRO A 25 -7.57 12.41 32.31
N ALA A 26 -7.92 13.60 31.83
CA ALA A 26 -9.20 13.85 31.21
C ALA A 26 -9.42 12.76 30.16
N ALA A 27 -10.44 11.96 30.36
CA ALA A 27 -10.91 11.00 29.37
C ALA A 27 -11.22 11.82 28.11
N SER A 28 -10.38 11.67 27.08
CA SER A 28 -10.74 12.03 25.71
C SER A 28 -12.11 11.40 25.49
N ALA A 29 -13.12 12.22 25.20
CA ALA A 29 -14.45 11.75 24.86
C ALA A 29 -14.30 10.87 23.61
N ALA A 30 -14.24 9.56 23.82
CA ALA A 30 -14.45 8.61 22.76
C ALA A 30 -15.86 8.89 22.24
N ALA A 31 -15.96 9.40 21.00
CA ALA A 31 -17.23 9.48 20.29
C ALA A 31 -17.94 8.15 20.48
N SER A 32 -19.25 8.18 20.83
CA SER A 32 -19.97 6.93 21.04
C SER A 32 -19.85 6.10 19.75
N ALA A 33 -19.80 4.77 19.85
CA ALA A 33 -19.71 3.90 18.67
C ALA A 33 -20.88 4.15 17.68
N ALA A 34 -21.95 4.76 18.12
CA ALA A 34 -23.12 5.15 17.32
C ALA A 34 -22.87 6.37 16.41
N ASP A 35 -21.86 7.18 16.71
CA ASP A 35 -21.53 8.41 15.99
C ASP A 35 -20.34 8.24 15.04
N SER A 36 -19.77 7.03 14.91
CA SER A 36 -18.71 6.77 13.93
C SER A 36 -19.25 6.83 12.51
N CYS A 37 -18.40 7.26 11.57
CA CYS A 37 -18.75 7.29 10.16
C CYS A 37 -19.21 5.94 9.64
N LEU A 38 -18.55 4.86 10.08
CA LEU A 38 -18.93 3.51 9.72
C LEU A 38 -20.39 3.19 10.12
N ALA A 39 -20.81 3.55 11.35
CA ALA A 39 -22.18 3.34 11.81
C ALA A 39 -23.21 4.17 11.02
N ILE A 40 -22.83 5.39 10.59
CA ILE A 40 -23.69 6.24 9.76
C ILE A 40 -23.85 5.62 8.37
N VAL A 41 -22.76 5.15 7.75
CA VAL A 41 -22.79 4.46 6.44
C VAL A 41 -23.69 3.23 6.50
N GLU A 42 -23.53 2.36 7.49
CA GLU A 42 -24.32 1.14 7.66
C GLU A 42 -25.82 1.43 7.86
N ARG A 43 -26.17 2.43 8.67
CA ARG A 43 -27.58 2.89 8.82
C ARG A 43 -28.17 3.39 7.52
N THR A 44 -27.39 4.14 6.76
CA THR A 44 -27.82 4.71 5.47
C THR A 44 -28.08 3.60 4.45
N GLU A 45 -27.21 2.60 4.39
CA GLU A 45 -27.39 1.42 3.55
C GLU A 45 -28.65 0.62 3.92
N ALA A 46 -28.87 0.38 5.21
CA ALA A 46 -30.05 -0.34 5.71
C ALA A 46 -31.36 0.38 5.33
N THR A 47 -31.41 1.71 5.42
CA THR A 47 -32.61 2.49 5.04
C THR A 47 -32.86 2.49 3.54
N GLN A 48 -31.84 2.37 2.69
CA GLN A 48 -32.02 2.24 1.24
C GLN A 48 -32.59 0.88 0.85
N THR A 49 -32.14 -0.21 1.49
CA THR A 49 -32.65 -1.55 1.27
C THR A 49 -34.12 -1.70 1.66
N ASP A 50 -34.53 -1.05 2.75
CA ASP A 50 -35.92 -1.13 3.24
C ASP A 50 -36.90 -0.32 2.34
N SER A 51 -36.42 0.75 1.70
CA SER A 51 -37.23 1.55 0.74
C SER A 51 -37.48 0.85 -0.59
N THR A 52 -36.80 -0.26 -0.90
CA THR A 52 -37.00 -1.10 -2.09
C THR A 52 -38.04 -2.21 -1.89
N ILE A 53 -38.58 -2.39 -0.68
CA ILE A 53 -39.73 -3.29 -0.44
C ILE A 53 -40.95 -2.68 -1.13
N ARG A 54 -41.41 -3.32 -2.20
CA ARG A 54 -42.59 -2.94 -2.98
C ARG A 54 -43.78 -2.65 -2.06
N PRO A 55 -44.51 -1.52 -2.27
CA PRO A 55 -45.78 -1.36 -1.61
C PRO A 55 -46.67 -2.56 -1.97
N THR A 56 -47.06 -3.31 -0.95
CA THR A 56 -48.08 -4.34 -1.07
C THR A 56 -49.35 -3.67 -1.59
N ILE A 57 -49.70 -3.95 -2.86
CA ILE A 57 -50.99 -3.55 -3.43
C ILE A 57 -52.06 -4.32 -2.65
N PRO A 58 -53.01 -3.62 -1.99
CA PRO A 58 -54.12 -4.31 -1.35
C PRO A 58 -54.92 -5.11 -2.38
N PRO A 59 -55.37 -6.33 -2.07
CA PRO A 59 -56.18 -7.10 -2.98
C PRO A 59 -57.52 -6.36 -3.20
N GLY A 60 -57.75 -5.81 -4.40
CA GLY A 60 -59.04 -5.20 -4.76
C GLY A 60 -59.02 -4.03 -5.74
N TRP A 61 -57.88 -3.61 -6.28
CA TRP A 61 -57.87 -2.52 -7.26
C TRP A 61 -57.88 -3.03 -8.72
N THR A 62 -59.05 -2.99 -9.33
CA THR A 62 -59.26 -3.12 -10.79
C THR A 62 -59.11 -1.74 -11.43
N GLY A 63 -58.30 -1.67 -12.48
CA GLY A 63 -57.88 -0.41 -13.10
C GLY A 63 -59.03 0.46 -13.62
N GLY A 64 -58.92 1.75 -13.34
CA GLY A 64 -59.65 2.85 -13.95
C GLY A 64 -58.69 3.97 -14.31
N SER A 65 -58.48 4.19 -15.61
CA SER A 65 -57.68 5.30 -16.13
C SER A 65 -58.38 6.64 -15.94
N ALA A 66 -57.83 7.52 -15.07
CA ALA A 66 -58.19 8.92 -15.00
C ALA A 66 -56.97 9.81 -15.28
N PRO A 67 -57.10 10.93 -15.98
CA PRO A 67 -55.97 11.75 -16.40
C PRO A 67 -55.41 12.55 -15.23
N VAL A 68 -54.08 12.39 -14.99
CA VAL A 68 -53.33 13.13 -13.97
C VAL A 68 -53.11 14.56 -14.43
N ARG A 69 -53.71 15.51 -13.72
CA ARG A 69 -53.37 16.94 -13.84
C ARG A 69 -51.95 17.17 -13.30
N ARG A 70 -51.06 17.69 -14.17
CA ARG A 70 -49.75 18.21 -13.78
C ARG A 70 -49.92 19.40 -12.82
N ASN A 71 -49.68 19.19 -11.55
CA ASN A 71 -49.43 20.30 -10.61
C ASN A 71 -47.95 20.71 -10.76
N GLN A 72 -47.76 21.97 -11.12
CA GLN A 72 -46.44 22.62 -11.13
C GLN A 72 -45.92 22.73 -9.70
N LEU A 73 -44.79 22.10 -9.43
CA LEU A 73 -43.97 22.35 -8.24
C LEU A 73 -43.26 23.70 -8.41
N PRO A 74 -43.05 24.46 -7.33
CA PRO A 74 -42.32 25.72 -7.38
C PRO A 74 -40.89 25.49 -7.88
N GLN A 75 -40.44 26.29 -8.83
CA GLN A 75 -39.07 26.35 -9.28
C GLN A 75 -38.18 26.78 -8.11
N ALA A 76 -37.25 25.90 -7.70
CA ALA A 76 -36.14 26.28 -6.84
C ALA A 76 -35.24 27.27 -7.60
N ALA A 77 -34.69 28.24 -6.89
CA ALA A 77 -33.72 29.19 -7.42
C ALA A 77 -32.50 28.47 -8.01
N PRO A 78 -31.91 29.00 -9.09
CA PRO A 78 -30.74 28.34 -9.70
C PRO A 78 -29.59 28.31 -8.72
N PRO A 79 -28.88 27.16 -8.60
CA PRO A 79 -27.65 27.07 -7.81
C PRO A 79 -26.54 27.91 -8.44
N ALA A 80 -25.65 28.45 -7.60
CA ALA A 80 -24.51 29.24 -8.01
C ALA A 80 -23.60 28.45 -8.99
N PRO A 81 -23.09 29.09 -10.05
CA PRO A 81 -22.25 28.41 -11.03
C PRO A 81 -20.79 28.45 -10.58
N ALA A 82 -20.23 27.36 -10.06
CA ALA A 82 -18.79 27.31 -9.84
C ALA A 82 -18.12 25.95 -10.12
N PRO A 83 -18.54 24.76 -9.65
CA PRO A 83 -17.72 23.56 -9.85
C PRO A 83 -17.71 23.04 -11.28
N GLN A 84 -18.76 23.29 -12.06
CA GLN A 84 -18.86 22.79 -13.44
C GLN A 84 -17.92 23.49 -14.44
N GLU A 85 -17.47 24.71 -14.14
CA GLU A 85 -16.52 25.43 -15.01
C GLU A 85 -15.07 24.93 -14.80
N ALA A 86 -14.65 24.71 -13.56
CA ALA A 86 -13.33 24.13 -13.26
C ALA A 86 -13.19 22.70 -13.81
N ALA A 87 -14.21 21.85 -13.63
CA ALA A 87 -14.24 20.51 -14.22
C ALA A 87 -14.23 20.54 -15.76
N ARG A 88 -14.90 21.51 -16.39
CA ARG A 88 -14.86 21.70 -17.84
C ARG A 88 -13.48 22.15 -18.32
N SER A 89 -12.78 23.00 -17.59
CA SER A 89 -11.41 23.41 -17.90
C SER A 89 -10.44 22.24 -17.81
N ALA A 90 -10.51 21.44 -16.73
CA ALA A 90 -9.68 20.26 -16.57
C ALA A 90 -9.88 19.21 -17.68
N VAL A 91 -11.14 18.98 -18.08
CA VAL A 91 -11.46 18.11 -19.24
C VAL A 91 -10.93 18.71 -20.55
N SER A 92 -10.84 20.04 -20.66
CA SER A 92 -10.27 20.71 -21.85
C SER A 92 -8.77 20.54 -21.97
N GLU A 93 -8.07 20.40 -20.87
CA GLU A 93 -6.61 20.16 -20.85
C GLU A 93 -6.23 18.71 -21.21
N MET A 94 -7.20 17.78 -21.17
CA MET A 94 -6.97 16.40 -21.58
C MET A 94 -6.81 16.29 -23.11
N PRO A 95 -5.98 15.36 -23.59
CA PRO A 95 -5.93 15.02 -25.01
C PRO A 95 -7.33 14.69 -25.54
N ASP A 96 -7.63 15.07 -26.80
CA ASP A 96 -8.97 14.88 -27.38
C ASP A 96 -9.47 13.42 -27.34
N ALA A 97 -8.55 12.45 -27.37
CA ALA A 97 -8.86 11.04 -27.20
C ALA A 97 -9.43 10.69 -25.81
N LEU A 98 -9.18 11.53 -24.80
CA LEU A 98 -9.67 11.34 -23.42
C LEU A 98 -11.08 11.97 -23.20
N LYS A 99 -11.54 12.80 -24.12
CA LYS A 99 -12.82 13.53 -24.00
C LYS A 99 -14.05 12.74 -24.45
N TYR A 100 -13.86 11.68 -25.24
CA TYR A 100 -14.98 10.97 -25.89
C TYR A 100 -14.85 9.46 -25.77
N ALA A 101 -15.74 8.82 -25.03
CA ALA A 101 -15.96 7.38 -25.10
C ALA A 101 -16.70 7.00 -26.40
N PRO A 102 -16.34 5.93 -27.11
CA PRO A 102 -17.06 5.49 -28.29
C PRO A 102 -18.49 5.06 -27.92
N ARG A 103 -19.46 5.53 -28.68
CA ARG A 103 -20.85 5.05 -28.55
C ARG A 103 -20.96 3.64 -29.15
N PRO A 104 -21.65 2.70 -28.49
CA PRO A 104 -21.91 1.38 -29.08
C PRO A 104 -22.62 1.51 -30.41
N ARG A 105 -22.17 0.77 -31.44
CA ARG A 105 -22.83 0.73 -32.75
C ARG A 105 -24.09 -0.14 -32.66
N PRO A 106 -25.26 0.35 -33.04
CA PRO A 106 -26.44 -0.49 -33.14
C PRO A 106 -26.31 -1.49 -34.30
N GLY A 107 -26.51 -2.78 -34.05
CA GLY A 107 -26.81 -3.75 -35.08
C GLY A 107 -25.77 -4.83 -35.39
N GLN A 108 -24.98 -5.33 -34.45
CA GLN A 108 -24.32 -6.62 -34.67
C GLN A 108 -25.21 -7.78 -34.18
N PRO A 109 -25.35 -8.89 -34.98
CA PRO A 109 -26.05 -10.07 -34.53
C PRO A 109 -25.32 -10.72 -33.37
N TRP A 110 -26.05 -11.19 -32.37
CA TRP A 110 -25.51 -11.96 -31.24
C TRP A 110 -24.90 -13.26 -31.79
N GLY A 111 -23.56 -13.25 -32.00
CA GLY A 111 -22.77 -14.43 -32.25
C GLY A 111 -22.82 -15.36 -31.04
N GLN A 112 -22.68 -16.64 -31.26
CA GLN A 112 -22.63 -17.68 -30.23
C GLN A 112 -21.67 -17.24 -29.12
N GLN A 113 -22.22 -17.02 -27.96
CA GLN A 113 -21.42 -16.70 -26.78
C GLN A 113 -20.52 -17.90 -26.49
N GLN A 114 -19.21 -17.73 -26.66
CA GLN A 114 -18.26 -18.59 -25.98
C GLN A 114 -18.58 -18.50 -24.48
N PRO A 115 -18.45 -19.59 -23.70
CA PRO A 115 -18.56 -19.51 -22.25
C PRO A 115 -17.69 -18.32 -21.79
N ALA A 116 -18.27 -17.41 -21.01
CA ALA A 116 -17.51 -16.31 -20.47
C ALA A 116 -16.33 -16.91 -19.67
N PRO A 117 -15.11 -16.39 -19.84
CA PRO A 117 -13.99 -16.80 -18.99
C PRO A 117 -14.42 -16.77 -17.52
N SER A 118 -13.91 -17.68 -16.71
CA SER A 118 -14.13 -17.63 -15.26
C SER A 118 -13.68 -16.26 -14.74
N ASP A 119 -14.27 -15.77 -13.66
CA ASP A 119 -13.89 -14.46 -13.08
C ASP A 119 -12.39 -14.42 -12.73
N LEU A 120 -11.79 -15.56 -12.42
CA LEU A 120 -10.35 -15.71 -12.14
C LEU A 120 -9.47 -15.51 -13.39
N GLU A 121 -9.96 -15.83 -14.59
CA GLU A 121 -9.20 -15.71 -15.85
C GLU A 121 -9.23 -14.28 -16.44
N ARG A 122 -9.95 -13.34 -15.82
CA ARG A 122 -10.05 -11.96 -16.31
C ARG A 122 -9.16 -10.99 -15.57
N ASP A 123 -8.70 -11.34 -14.36
CA ASP A 123 -7.73 -10.53 -13.64
C ASP A 123 -6.42 -10.46 -14.44
N ARG A 124 -5.79 -9.28 -14.47
CA ARG A 124 -4.59 -9.03 -15.26
C ARG A 124 -3.45 -8.62 -14.35
N PHE A 125 -2.39 -9.40 -14.40
CA PHE A 125 -1.13 -9.13 -13.72
C PHE A 125 -0.03 -8.86 -14.74
N SER A 126 1.04 -8.18 -14.34
CA SER A 126 2.21 -8.00 -15.21
C SER A 126 3.04 -9.26 -15.20
N ASP A 127 3.44 -9.76 -16.38
CA ASP A 127 4.48 -10.77 -16.48
C ASP A 127 5.76 -10.25 -15.80
N VAL A 128 6.36 -11.07 -14.94
CA VAL A 128 7.56 -10.72 -14.18
C VAL A 128 8.63 -11.78 -14.39
N ASP A 129 9.79 -11.37 -14.93
CA ASP A 129 10.97 -12.22 -14.99
C ASP A 129 11.68 -12.23 -13.63
N LEU A 130 11.70 -13.38 -12.97
CA LEU A 130 12.30 -13.52 -11.64
C LEU A 130 13.80 -13.22 -11.65
N ASN A 131 14.28 -12.55 -10.62
CA ASN A 131 15.70 -12.24 -10.44
C ASN A 131 16.55 -13.52 -10.36
N GLY A 132 17.51 -13.63 -11.27
CA GLY A 132 18.52 -14.69 -11.28
C GLY A 132 19.66 -14.45 -10.29
N VAL A 133 20.50 -15.47 -10.13
CA VAL A 133 21.76 -15.34 -9.37
C VAL A 133 22.77 -14.54 -10.17
N THR A 134 23.38 -13.56 -9.54
CA THR A 134 24.40 -12.67 -10.14
C THR A 134 25.78 -12.99 -9.55
N ARG A 135 26.78 -13.08 -10.41
CA ARG A 135 28.18 -13.21 -9.99
C ARG A 135 28.72 -11.82 -9.62
N THR A 136 29.12 -11.65 -8.38
CA THR A 136 29.61 -10.37 -7.87
C THR A 136 30.84 -9.84 -8.61
N ALA A 137 31.72 -10.72 -9.07
CA ALA A 137 32.91 -10.31 -9.85
C ALA A 137 32.58 -9.63 -11.19
N ASP A 138 31.38 -9.89 -11.76
CA ASP A 138 30.94 -9.28 -13.02
C ASP A 138 30.09 -8.04 -12.78
N HIS A 139 29.18 -8.14 -11.82
CA HIS A 139 28.23 -7.09 -11.47
C HIS A 139 28.16 -6.97 -9.93
N PRO A 140 29.05 -6.19 -9.33
CA PRO A 140 29.10 -6.06 -7.87
C PRO A 140 27.96 -5.21 -7.29
N VAL A 141 27.25 -4.46 -8.13
CA VAL A 141 26.26 -3.46 -7.73
C VAL A 141 24.85 -3.90 -8.10
N SER A 142 23.95 -3.82 -7.14
CA SER A 142 22.50 -3.99 -7.31
C SER A 142 21.80 -2.68 -6.99
N THR A 143 20.97 -2.18 -7.90
CA THR A 143 20.26 -0.90 -7.76
C THR A 143 18.77 -1.09 -7.99
N PHE A 144 17.93 -0.54 -7.11
CA PHE A 144 16.47 -0.60 -7.24
C PHE A 144 15.80 0.61 -6.55
N SER A 145 14.57 0.91 -6.93
CA SER A 145 13.74 1.93 -6.26
C SER A 145 13.00 1.34 -5.06
N ALA A 146 12.72 2.16 -4.06
CA ALA A 146 11.80 1.77 -2.98
C ALA A 146 10.45 1.34 -3.56
N ASP A 147 9.79 0.41 -2.86
CA ASP A 147 8.41 0.03 -3.12
C ASP A 147 7.62 -0.01 -1.82
N VAL A 148 6.46 0.61 -1.84
CA VAL A 148 5.54 0.69 -0.70
C VAL A 148 4.17 0.07 -1.04
N ASP A 149 4.01 -0.46 -2.25
CA ASP A 149 2.80 -1.14 -2.69
C ASP A 149 2.57 -2.42 -1.88
N THR A 150 1.31 -2.80 -1.70
CA THR A 150 0.94 -3.97 -0.89
C THR A 150 -0.19 -4.78 -1.50
N ALA A 151 -0.55 -4.50 -2.75
CA ALA A 151 -1.69 -5.11 -3.42
C ALA A 151 -1.57 -6.64 -3.50
N SER A 152 -0.36 -7.15 -3.77
CA SER A 152 -0.10 -8.58 -3.90
C SER A 152 -0.52 -9.39 -2.68
N MET A 153 -0.31 -8.87 -1.45
CA MET A 153 -0.72 -9.56 -0.22
C MET A 153 -2.24 -9.76 -0.14
N GLY A 154 -3.02 -8.73 -0.47
CA GLY A 154 -4.48 -8.81 -0.50
C GLY A 154 -4.99 -9.77 -1.57
N VAL A 155 -4.37 -9.73 -2.75
CA VAL A 155 -4.70 -10.62 -3.88
C VAL A 155 -4.41 -12.08 -3.51
N VAL A 156 -3.21 -12.39 -3.01
CA VAL A 156 -2.81 -13.75 -2.58
C VAL A 156 -3.76 -14.28 -1.51
N ARG A 157 -4.09 -13.47 -0.51
CA ARG A 157 -5.02 -13.85 0.56
C ARG A 157 -6.41 -14.15 0.02
N ARG A 158 -6.90 -13.38 -0.95
CA ARG A 158 -8.18 -13.63 -1.61
C ARG A 158 -8.18 -14.99 -2.29
N PHE A 159 -7.20 -15.28 -3.16
CA PHE A 159 -7.12 -16.55 -3.89
C PHE A 159 -7.12 -17.74 -2.92
N ILE A 160 -6.24 -17.74 -1.92
CA ILE A 160 -6.12 -18.83 -0.95
C ILE A 160 -7.44 -19.01 -0.16
N ARG A 161 -8.10 -17.92 0.26
CA ARG A 161 -9.38 -17.98 0.96
C ARG A 161 -10.51 -18.53 0.10
N ASP A 162 -10.49 -18.25 -1.20
CA ASP A 162 -11.47 -18.75 -2.16
C ASP A 162 -11.22 -20.23 -2.54
N GLY A 163 -10.11 -20.81 -2.07
CA GLY A 163 -9.74 -22.20 -2.33
C GLY A 163 -8.92 -22.41 -3.60
N ASP A 164 -8.34 -21.33 -4.14
CA ASP A 164 -7.58 -21.31 -5.38
C ASP A 164 -6.11 -20.96 -5.14
N HIS A 165 -5.24 -21.43 -6.03
CA HIS A 165 -3.84 -20.97 -6.07
C HIS A 165 -3.75 -19.61 -6.77
N PRO A 166 -3.03 -18.62 -6.20
CA PRO A 166 -2.78 -17.37 -6.91
C PRO A 166 -1.92 -17.64 -8.16
N PRO A 167 -2.16 -16.94 -9.28
CA PRO A 167 -1.24 -16.94 -10.40
C PRO A 167 0.15 -16.46 -9.97
N ALA A 168 1.22 -17.03 -10.53
CA ALA A 168 2.60 -16.64 -10.18
C ALA A 168 2.85 -15.14 -10.34
N ASP A 169 2.31 -14.54 -11.41
CA ASP A 169 2.43 -13.12 -11.74
C ASP A 169 1.66 -12.19 -10.78
N ALA A 170 0.73 -12.74 -9.98
CA ALA A 170 0.04 -11.98 -8.93
C ALA A 170 0.87 -11.84 -7.65
N VAL A 171 1.98 -12.57 -7.54
CA VAL A 171 2.79 -12.68 -6.34
C VAL A 171 4.06 -11.85 -6.51
N ARG A 172 4.14 -10.72 -5.82
CA ARG A 172 5.36 -9.90 -5.72
C ARG A 172 5.89 -9.97 -4.30
N VAL A 173 7.13 -10.43 -4.19
CA VAL A 173 7.74 -10.73 -2.87
C VAL A 173 7.85 -9.47 -2.03
N GLU A 174 8.31 -8.37 -2.63
CA GLU A 174 8.47 -7.08 -1.96
C GLU A 174 7.15 -6.55 -1.39
N GLU A 175 6.06 -6.64 -2.15
CA GLU A 175 4.75 -6.17 -1.70
C GLU A 175 4.17 -7.03 -0.56
N MET A 176 4.41 -8.35 -0.62
CA MET A 176 4.00 -9.23 0.46
C MET A 176 4.80 -8.96 1.74
N VAL A 177 6.12 -8.76 1.64
CA VAL A 177 6.99 -8.44 2.77
C VAL A 177 6.62 -7.07 3.34
N ASN A 178 6.48 -6.03 2.50
CA ASN A 178 6.17 -4.67 2.91
C ASN A 178 4.71 -4.46 3.36
N ALA A 179 3.86 -5.49 3.21
CA ALA A 179 2.53 -5.48 3.81
C ALA A 179 2.57 -5.47 5.35
N PHE A 180 3.67 -5.89 5.98
CA PHE A 180 3.81 -5.94 7.43
C PHE A 180 4.62 -4.77 7.96
N ASP A 181 4.37 -4.43 9.22
CA ASP A 181 5.18 -3.45 9.95
C ASP A 181 6.31 -4.16 10.70
N TYR A 182 7.50 -3.55 10.64
CA TYR A 182 8.70 -4.02 11.31
C TYR A 182 9.21 -2.95 12.29
N ALA A 183 9.75 -3.37 13.42
CA ALA A 183 10.21 -2.47 14.48
C ALA A 183 11.63 -1.91 14.20
N TYR A 184 11.93 -1.61 12.94
CA TYR A 184 13.22 -1.01 12.58
C TYR A 184 13.51 0.27 13.36
N PRO A 185 14.79 0.61 13.55
CA PRO A 185 15.22 1.80 14.29
C PRO A 185 14.54 3.07 13.76
N ARG A 186 14.05 3.90 14.68
CA ARG A 186 13.43 5.18 14.32
C ARG A 186 14.49 6.22 14.03
N PRO A 187 14.43 6.91 12.88
CA PRO A 187 15.26 8.08 12.62
C PRO A 187 15.02 9.18 13.67
N ARG A 188 16.04 9.94 13.97
CA ARG A 188 15.96 10.97 15.01
C ARG A 188 15.50 12.33 14.49
N THR A 189 15.73 12.62 13.23
CA THR A 189 15.49 13.94 12.64
C THR A 189 14.97 13.82 11.22
N ALA A 190 14.22 14.83 10.76
CA ALA A 190 13.81 14.94 9.36
C ALA A 190 14.97 15.13 8.38
N ALA A 191 16.12 15.65 8.85
CA ALA A 191 17.30 15.84 8.01
C ALA A 191 17.98 14.52 7.62
N GLU A 192 17.86 13.50 8.50
CA GLU A 192 18.29 12.12 8.27
C GLU A 192 17.05 11.23 8.43
N PRO A 193 16.20 11.15 7.38
CA PRO A 193 14.87 10.56 7.50
C PRO A 193 14.88 9.03 7.54
N PHE A 194 16.05 8.38 7.49
CA PHE A 194 16.20 6.92 7.53
C PHE A 194 17.26 6.50 8.55
N ALA A 195 17.04 5.33 9.15
CA ALA A 195 17.99 4.62 10.00
C ALA A 195 18.06 3.16 9.52
N PRO A 196 19.00 2.83 8.58
CA PRO A 196 19.05 1.48 8.02
C PRO A 196 19.42 0.45 9.09
N ASP A 197 18.65 -0.64 9.13
CA ASP A 197 18.92 -1.85 9.87
C ASP A 197 19.33 -2.96 8.91
N VAL A 198 20.37 -3.72 9.22
CA VAL A 198 20.81 -4.82 8.38
C VAL A 198 21.10 -6.03 9.23
N THR A 199 20.54 -7.15 8.80
CA THR A 199 20.70 -8.44 9.46
C THR A 199 21.14 -9.47 8.44
N VAL A 200 22.24 -10.19 8.73
CA VAL A 200 22.72 -11.30 7.91
C VAL A 200 22.60 -12.60 8.71
N MET A 201 21.91 -13.60 8.14
CA MET A 201 21.68 -14.89 8.80
C MET A 201 21.74 -16.05 7.80
N PRO A 202 21.93 -17.31 8.25
CA PRO A 202 21.86 -18.46 7.35
C PRO A 202 20.56 -18.50 6.55
N SER A 203 20.66 -18.78 5.24
CA SER A 203 19.48 -18.90 4.38
C SER A 203 18.66 -20.15 4.73
N PRO A 204 17.35 -20.05 4.92
CA PRO A 204 16.50 -21.23 5.04
C PRO A 204 16.29 -21.93 3.68
N TRP A 205 16.60 -21.25 2.57
CA TRP A 205 16.33 -21.70 1.21
C TRP A 205 17.48 -22.49 0.55
N GLY A 206 18.62 -22.61 1.21
CA GLY A 206 19.75 -23.37 0.68
C GLY A 206 20.95 -23.41 1.61
N GLN A 207 21.54 -24.60 1.72
CA GLN A 207 22.76 -24.76 2.53
C GLN A 207 23.93 -23.98 1.93
N GLY A 208 24.76 -23.40 2.80
CA GLY A 208 25.94 -22.63 2.41
C GLY A 208 25.63 -21.23 1.86
N ARG A 209 24.39 -20.78 1.94
CA ARG A 209 23.96 -19.41 1.62
C ARG A 209 23.53 -18.67 2.87
N GLU A 210 23.52 -17.36 2.77
CA GLU A 210 22.99 -16.46 3.79
C GLU A 210 21.91 -15.58 3.18
N VAL A 211 20.97 -15.08 4.00
CA VAL A 211 20.07 -14.00 3.63
C VAL A 211 20.52 -12.72 4.33
N MET A 212 20.54 -11.63 3.59
CA MET A 212 20.78 -10.29 4.09
C MET A 212 19.47 -9.51 3.99
N VAL A 213 18.88 -9.20 5.14
CA VAL A 213 17.68 -8.38 5.28
C VAL A 213 18.12 -6.94 5.49
N VAL A 214 17.66 -6.06 4.62
CA VAL A 214 17.90 -4.60 4.70
C VAL A 214 16.58 -3.92 4.98
N GLY A 215 16.43 -3.40 6.19
CA GLY A 215 15.24 -2.68 6.63
C GLY A 215 15.52 -1.18 6.77
N ILE A 216 14.56 -0.36 6.40
CA ILE A 216 14.53 1.06 6.75
C ILE A 216 13.15 1.44 7.29
N ARG A 217 13.14 2.47 8.12
CA ARG A 217 11.93 3.13 8.57
C ARG A 217 12.02 4.61 8.27
N GLY A 218 10.93 5.18 7.75
CA GLY A 218 10.81 6.61 7.55
C GLY A 218 10.72 7.36 8.88
N TRP A 219 11.29 8.57 8.91
CA TRP A 219 11.11 9.49 10.03
C TRP A 219 9.62 9.80 10.23
N SER A 220 9.22 9.99 11.49
CA SER A 220 7.84 10.27 11.86
C SER A 220 7.80 11.52 12.74
N PRO A 221 7.11 12.60 12.30
CA PRO A 221 6.87 13.74 13.15
C PRO A 221 5.94 13.39 14.32
N GLU A 222 5.88 14.24 15.33
CA GLU A 222 4.82 14.12 16.33
C GLU A 222 3.45 14.34 15.69
N ARG A 223 2.44 13.56 16.07
CA ARG A 223 1.09 13.63 15.48
C ARG A 223 0.47 15.04 15.48
N SER A 224 0.81 15.87 16.47
CA SER A 224 0.39 17.28 16.56
C SER A 224 0.99 18.18 15.49
N GLN A 225 1.96 17.70 14.71
CA GLN A 225 2.67 18.47 13.67
C GLN A 225 2.25 18.07 12.25
N ARG A 226 1.27 17.16 12.10
CA ARG A 226 0.78 16.77 10.78
C ARG A 226 0.09 17.98 10.11
N PRO A 227 0.47 18.32 8.88
CA PRO A 227 -0.25 19.34 8.11
C PRO A 227 -1.71 18.95 7.89
N PRO A 228 -2.62 19.93 7.71
CA PRO A 228 -3.98 19.65 7.26
C PRO A 228 -4.01 18.84 5.96
N ALA A 229 -5.05 18.05 5.76
CA ALA A 229 -5.23 17.26 4.56
C ALA A 229 -6.45 17.71 3.74
N ASN A 230 -6.26 17.87 2.43
CA ASN A 230 -7.30 18.02 1.43
C ASN A 230 -7.39 16.69 0.65
N VAL A 231 -8.39 15.88 0.96
CA VAL A 231 -8.56 14.52 0.42
C VAL A 231 -9.77 14.48 -0.51
N VAL A 232 -9.54 14.11 -1.76
CA VAL A 232 -10.63 13.82 -2.71
C VAL A 232 -10.79 12.31 -2.81
N LEU A 233 -11.93 11.79 -2.35
CA LEU A 233 -12.31 10.40 -2.52
C LEU A 233 -12.96 10.24 -3.91
N LEU A 234 -12.34 9.46 -4.77
CA LEU A 234 -12.85 9.14 -6.10
C LEU A 234 -13.30 7.69 -6.14
N ALA A 235 -14.60 7.45 -6.22
CA ALA A 235 -15.17 6.12 -6.19
C ALA A 235 -15.73 5.71 -7.56
N ASP A 236 -15.33 4.56 -8.03
CA ASP A 236 -16.01 3.85 -9.10
C ASP A 236 -17.39 3.39 -8.60
N VAL A 237 -18.43 3.77 -9.32
CA VAL A 237 -19.80 3.32 -9.06
C VAL A 237 -20.43 2.67 -10.29
N SER A 238 -19.60 2.15 -11.21
CA SER A 238 -20.04 1.40 -12.40
C SER A 238 -20.82 0.13 -12.01
N GLY A 239 -21.45 -0.50 -12.99
CA GLY A 239 -22.24 -1.70 -12.76
C GLY A 239 -21.44 -2.88 -12.22
N SER A 240 -20.15 -2.98 -12.58
CA SER A 240 -19.22 -4.01 -12.07
C SER A 240 -18.97 -3.88 -10.57
N MET A 241 -19.04 -2.68 -10.01
CA MET A 241 -18.87 -2.40 -8.57
C MET A 241 -20.03 -2.89 -7.69
N HIS A 242 -21.01 -3.59 -8.25
CA HIS A 242 -22.12 -4.14 -7.47
C HIS A 242 -21.64 -5.28 -6.56
N GLY A 243 -21.87 -5.14 -5.26
CA GLY A 243 -21.58 -6.18 -4.27
C GLY A 243 -21.02 -5.66 -2.96
N PRO A 244 -21.10 -6.48 -1.89
CA PRO A 244 -20.60 -6.14 -0.56
C PRO A 244 -19.06 -6.17 -0.48
N ASP A 245 -18.40 -6.91 -1.37
CA ASP A 245 -16.96 -7.08 -1.54
C ASP A 245 -16.34 -6.03 -2.49
N ARG A 246 -17.14 -5.14 -3.05
CA ARG A 246 -16.75 -4.06 -3.97
C ARG A 246 -17.19 -2.71 -3.43
N LEU A 247 -18.22 -2.06 -3.98
CA LEU A 247 -18.67 -0.75 -3.52
C LEU A 247 -19.04 -0.74 -2.02
N GLY A 248 -19.65 -1.81 -1.51
CA GLY A 248 -19.95 -1.93 -0.08
C GLY A 248 -18.68 -1.94 0.78
N LEU A 249 -17.61 -2.63 0.36
CA LEU A 249 -16.33 -2.63 1.04
C LEU A 249 -15.65 -1.25 0.94
N VAL A 250 -15.65 -0.63 -0.24
CA VAL A 250 -15.09 0.72 -0.47
C VAL A 250 -15.74 1.74 0.47
N LYS A 251 -17.08 1.79 0.55
CA LYS A 251 -17.80 2.72 1.42
C LYS A 251 -17.40 2.56 2.89
N ARG A 252 -17.37 1.32 3.39
CA ARG A 252 -16.98 1.05 4.77
C ARG A 252 -15.50 1.37 5.04
N SER A 253 -14.61 1.07 4.09
CA SER A 253 -13.19 1.40 4.22
C SER A 253 -12.94 2.91 4.21
N MET A 254 -13.60 3.65 3.32
CA MET A 254 -13.54 5.12 3.29
C MET A 254 -14.12 5.73 4.58
N ALA A 255 -15.17 5.14 5.16
CA ALA A 255 -15.71 5.58 6.44
C ALA A 255 -14.69 5.47 7.58
N LEU A 256 -13.88 4.40 7.60
CA LEU A 256 -12.78 4.26 8.57
C LEU A 256 -11.74 5.37 8.42
N LEU A 257 -11.42 5.78 7.19
CA LEU A 257 -10.53 6.90 6.92
C LEU A 257 -11.11 8.22 7.47
N VAL A 258 -12.39 8.51 7.16
CA VAL A 258 -13.08 9.73 7.61
C VAL A 258 -13.01 9.86 9.14
N ASP A 259 -13.13 8.75 9.87
CA ASP A 259 -13.06 8.76 11.34
C ASP A 259 -11.68 9.17 11.89
N GLN A 260 -10.60 9.12 11.09
CA GLN A 260 -9.25 9.52 11.49
C GLN A 260 -8.94 11.01 11.23
N LEU A 261 -9.77 11.69 10.45
CA LEU A 261 -9.57 13.08 10.05
C LEU A 261 -10.29 14.03 11.00
N GLY A 262 -9.74 15.23 11.16
CA GLY A 262 -10.21 16.26 12.08
C GLY A 262 -10.72 17.52 11.37
N ALA A 263 -11.10 18.55 12.16
CA ALA A 263 -11.72 19.79 11.67
C ALA A 263 -10.83 20.59 10.68
N GLU A 264 -9.53 20.45 10.76
CA GLU A 264 -8.59 21.12 9.85
C GLU A 264 -8.48 20.41 8.49
N ASP A 265 -8.94 19.16 8.41
CA ASP A 265 -8.93 18.35 7.19
C ASP A 265 -10.22 18.59 6.38
N HIS A 266 -10.13 18.43 5.06
CA HIS A 266 -11.29 18.54 4.16
C HIS A 266 -11.42 17.28 3.32
N ILE A 267 -12.66 16.87 3.09
CA ILE A 267 -13.02 15.73 2.25
C ILE A 267 -13.97 16.18 1.14
N ALA A 268 -13.68 15.78 -0.08
CA ALA A 268 -14.60 15.83 -1.20
C ALA A 268 -14.88 14.42 -1.71
N LEU A 269 -16.03 14.19 -2.35
CA LEU A 269 -16.42 12.91 -2.90
C LEU A 269 -16.82 13.06 -4.36
N VAL A 270 -16.09 12.40 -5.22
CA VAL A 270 -16.35 12.31 -6.66
C VAL A 270 -16.68 10.87 -7.00
N THR A 271 -17.63 10.65 -7.88
CA THR A 271 -17.96 9.34 -8.45
C THR A 271 -17.84 9.35 -9.95
N TYR A 272 -17.55 8.20 -10.51
CA TYR A 272 -17.66 7.99 -11.96
C TYR A 272 -18.31 6.65 -12.28
N ALA A 273 -19.05 6.67 -13.41
CA ALA A 273 -19.63 5.51 -14.05
C ALA A 273 -19.80 5.85 -15.54
N GLY A 274 -21.02 5.86 -16.10
CA GLY A 274 -21.29 6.41 -17.43
C GLY A 274 -21.07 7.93 -17.54
N ALA A 275 -21.02 8.64 -16.41
CA ALA A 275 -20.67 10.05 -16.26
C ALA A 275 -19.96 10.27 -14.92
N ASP A 276 -19.17 11.32 -14.83
CA ASP A 276 -18.56 11.81 -13.61
C ASP A 276 -19.51 12.73 -12.84
N ARG A 277 -19.39 12.72 -11.52
CA ARG A 277 -20.22 13.55 -10.64
C ARG A 277 -19.49 13.92 -9.34
N VAL A 278 -19.50 15.20 -8.99
CA VAL A 278 -19.20 15.65 -7.64
C VAL A 278 -20.42 15.35 -6.76
N VAL A 279 -20.26 14.43 -5.81
CA VAL A 279 -21.30 14.01 -4.86
C VAL A 279 -21.25 14.88 -3.61
N LEU A 280 -20.04 15.24 -3.20
CA LEU A 280 -19.78 16.09 -2.05
C LEU A 280 -18.66 17.07 -2.38
N GLU A 281 -18.96 18.35 -2.27
CA GLU A 281 -17.96 19.42 -2.33
C GLU A 281 -17.01 19.34 -1.12
N PRO A 282 -15.82 19.98 -1.16
CA PRO A 282 -14.90 19.99 -0.03
C PRO A 282 -15.57 20.41 1.27
N THR A 283 -15.66 19.49 2.19
CA THR A 283 -16.38 19.60 3.45
C THR A 283 -15.40 19.35 4.60
N PRO A 284 -15.41 20.16 5.68
CA PRO A 284 -14.59 19.88 6.87
C PRO A 284 -14.84 18.48 7.40
N ALA A 285 -13.76 17.76 7.73
CA ALA A 285 -13.85 16.34 8.05
C ALA A 285 -14.52 16.05 9.42
N ASP A 286 -14.78 17.06 10.23
CA ASP A 286 -15.59 16.96 11.45
C ASP A 286 -17.11 16.96 11.18
N ASP A 287 -17.58 17.40 9.99
CA ASP A 287 -18.96 17.18 9.55
C ASP A 287 -19.20 15.73 9.09
N LYS A 288 -19.04 14.81 10.03
CA LYS A 288 -19.15 13.37 9.81
C LYS A 288 -20.52 12.97 9.23
N GLU A 289 -21.60 13.58 9.71
CA GLU A 289 -22.97 13.24 9.29
C GLU A 289 -23.16 13.49 7.79
N THR A 290 -22.72 14.65 7.28
CA THR A 290 -22.82 15.01 5.88
C THR A 290 -21.97 14.07 5.00
N ILE A 291 -20.69 13.88 5.37
CA ILE A 291 -19.74 13.07 4.60
C ILE A 291 -20.19 11.60 4.56
N CYS A 292 -20.51 11.03 5.72
CA CYS A 292 -20.79 9.61 5.83
C CYS A 292 -22.17 9.24 5.26
N THR A 293 -23.13 10.17 5.35
CA THR A 293 -24.41 10.02 4.63
C THR A 293 -24.20 10.05 3.11
N ALA A 294 -23.33 10.92 2.60
CA ALA A 294 -23.00 10.96 1.17
C ALA A 294 -22.35 9.63 0.72
N LEU A 295 -21.38 9.10 1.48
CA LEU A 295 -20.78 7.79 1.26
C LEU A 295 -21.83 6.67 1.28
N GLY A 296 -22.66 6.61 2.30
CA GLY A 296 -23.70 5.59 2.47
C GLY A 296 -24.69 5.56 1.31
N ARG A 297 -24.98 6.71 0.70
CA ARG A 297 -25.92 6.84 -0.44
C ARG A 297 -25.35 6.41 -1.79
N LEU A 298 -24.08 6.12 -1.92
CA LEU A 298 -23.51 5.64 -3.18
C LEU A 298 -24.17 4.33 -3.61
N THR A 299 -24.53 4.24 -4.87
CA THR A 299 -25.12 3.05 -5.49
C THR A 299 -24.42 2.76 -6.81
N SER A 300 -24.17 1.48 -7.07
CA SER A 300 -23.54 1.05 -8.32
C SER A 300 -24.53 0.99 -9.48
N GLY A 301 -24.07 1.34 -10.68
CA GLY A 301 -24.84 1.25 -11.91
C GLY A 301 -24.26 2.05 -13.08
N GLY A 302 -24.61 1.70 -14.31
CA GLY A 302 -24.12 2.37 -15.50
C GLY A 302 -22.83 1.78 -16.08
N GLY A 303 -22.26 2.46 -17.10
CA GLY A 303 -20.98 2.11 -17.73
C GLY A 303 -19.80 2.66 -16.96
N THR A 304 -18.59 2.53 -17.52
CA THR A 304 -17.35 3.00 -16.88
C THR A 304 -16.70 4.10 -17.74
N ALA A 305 -16.44 5.28 -17.17
CA ALA A 305 -15.76 6.41 -17.81
C ALA A 305 -14.69 6.99 -16.87
N GLY A 306 -13.73 6.14 -16.48
CA GLY A 306 -12.74 6.43 -15.42
C GLY A 306 -11.88 7.68 -15.64
N SER A 307 -11.45 7.94 -16.88
CA SER A 307 -10.60 9.10 -17.20
C SER A 307 -11.24 10.45 -16.88
N LYS A 308 -12.55 10.58 -17.07
CA LYS A 308 -13.27 11.82 -16.71
C LYS A 308 -13.35 11.99 -15.20
N GLY A 309 -13.61 10.90 -14.46
CA GLY A 309 -13.62 10.92 -13.00
C GLY A 309 -12.30 11.38 -12.43
N ILE A 310 -11.17 10.89 -12.96
CA ILE A 310 -9.82 11.32 -12.57
C ILE A 310 -9.65 12.82 -12.84
N ALA A 311 -10.02 13.32 -14.03
CA ALA A 311 -9.90 14.74 -14.36
C ALA A 311 -10.74 15.62 -13.42
N THR A 312 -11.98 15.20 -13.11
CA THR A 312 -12.85 15.92 -12.18
C THR A 312 -12.28 15.91 -10.76
N ALA A 313 -11.73 14.81 -10.30
CA ALA A 313 -11.09 14.72 -8.99
C ALA A 313 -9.86 15.65 -8.89
N TYR A 314 -9.01 15.69 -9.93
CA TYR A 314 -7.88 16.62 -9.97
C TYR A 314 -8.33 18.08 -10.01
N ALA A 315 -9.34 18.43 -10.82
CA ALA A 315 -9.87 19.80 -10.85
C ALA A 315 -10.37 20.25 -9.47
N LEU A 316 -11.09 19.38 -8.77
CA LEU A 316 -11.59 19.66 -7.42
C LEU A 316 -10.45 19.76 -6.39
N ALA A 317 -9.42 18.92 -6.50
CA ALA A 317 -8.24 18.99 -5.66
C ALA A 317 -7.42 20.28 -5.90
N GLU A 318 -7.33 20.75 -7.16
CA GLU A 318 -6.66 22.00 -7.53
C GLU A 318 -7.43 23.24 -7.04
N GLU A 319 -8.76 23.24 -7.15
CA GLU A 319 -9.60 24.32 -6.66
C GLU A 319 -9.45 24.54 -5.14
N ASN A 320 -9.24 23.44 -4.41
CA ASN A 320 -9.06 23.45 -2.95
C ASN A 320 -7.61 23.25 -2.52
N PHE A 321 -6.66 23.40 -3.43
CA PHE A 321 -5.25 23.21 -3.14
C PHE A 321 -4.77 24.15 -2.04
N GLN A 322 -4.17 23.58 -1.01
CA GLN A 322 -3.60 24.32 0.11
C GLN A 322 -2.07 24.12 0.11
N LYS A 323 -1.34 25.20 -0.09
CA LYS A 323 0.12 25.14 -0.05
C LYS A 323 0.61 24.76 1.36
N GLY A 324 1.42 23.71 1.45
CA GLY A 324 1.93 23.20 2.72
C GLY A 324 0.99 22.23 3.43
N ALA A 325 -0.20 22.00 2.89
CA ALA A 325 -1.10 20.93 3.31
C ALA A 325 -0.85 19.66 2.45
N ILE A 326 -1.40 18.57 2.90
CA ILE A 326 -1.45 17.31 2.16
C ILE A 326 -2.59 17.40 1.14
N ASN A 327 -2.29 17.28 -0.16
CA ASN A 327 -3.30 17.26 -1.21
C ASN A 327 -3.29 15.91 -1.90
N ARG A 328 -4.35 15.10 -1.72
CA ARG A 328 -4.36 13.71 -2.19
C ARG A 328 -5.70 13.27 -2.76
N ILE A 329 -5.62 12.52 -3.83
CA ILE A 329 -6.76 11.78 -4.38
C ILE A 329 -6.61 10.31 -3.98
N ILE A 330 -7.69 9.70 -3.49
CA ILE A 330 -7.78 8.26 -3.21
C ILE A 330 -8.83 7.68 -4.13
N LEU A 331 -8.40 6.94 -5.13
CA LEU A 331 -9.25 6.29 -6.11
C LEU A 331 -9.58 4.86 -5.66
N ALA A 332 -10.84 4.47 -5.66
CA ALA A 332 -11.27 3.10 -5.43
C ALA A 332 -12.02 2.56 -6.66
N THR A 333 -11.60 1.39 -7.15
CA THR A 333 -12.09 0.78 -8.40
C THR A 333 -11.94 -0.75 -8.37
N ASP A 334 -12.70 -1.46 -9.19
CA ASP A 334 -12.52 -2.90 -9.42
C ASP A 334 -11.57 -3.23 -10.61
N GLY A 335 -10.88 -2.20 -11.12
CA GLY A 335 -9.88 -2.36 -12.18
C GLY A 335 -10.40 -2.27 -13.60
N ASP A 336 -11.71 -2.24 -13.80
CA ASP A 336 -12.29 -2.02 -15.12
C ASP A 336 -12.17 -0.52 -15.49
N PHE A 337 -10.92 -0.06 -15.69
CA PHE A 337 -10.65 1.21 -16.33
C PHE A 337 -10.95 1.08 -17.82
N ASN A 338 -12.23 0.96 -18.17
CA ASN A 338 -12.64 1.04 -19.56
C ASN A 338 -12.47 2.48 -20.05
N LEU A 339 -11.20 2.87 -20.27
CA LEU A 339 -10.80 4.22 -20.66
C LEU A 339 -11.24 4.57 -22.09
N GLY A 340 -12.04 3.70 -22.72
CA GLY A 340 -12.39 3.85 -24.13
C GLY A 340 -11.13 3.69 -25.01
N VAL A 341 -11.01 4.42 -26.10
CA VAL A 341 -9.89 4.37 -27.04
C VAL A 341 -8.61 5.08 -26.48
N ILE A 342 -8.38 5.06 -25.16
CA ILE A 342 -7.28 5.82 -24.57
C ILE A 342 -6.10 4.91 -24.32
N ASP A 343 -4.98 5.29 -24.86
CA ASP A 343 -3.65 4.79 -24.57
C ASP A 343 -3.33 5.02 -23.08
N ASP A 344 -3.07 3.93 -22.34
CA ASP A 344 -2.74 3.96 -20.91
C ASP A 344 -1.62 4.97 -20.63
N GLY A 345 -0.62 5.08 -21.52
CA GLY A 345 0.47 6.03 -21.40
C GLY A 345 0.04 7.50 -21.36
N ARG A 346 -1.06 7.88 -22.00
CA ARG A 346 -1.54 9.28 -21.93
C ARG A 346 -2.17 9.64 -20.60
N LEU A 347 -2.81 8.67 -19.94
CA LEU A 347 -3.35 8.89 -18.60
C LEU A 347 -2.23 8.94 -17.57
N GLU A 348 -1.25 8.06 -17.70
CA GLU A 348 -0.03 8.07 -16.90
C GLU A 348 0.70 9.42 -17.00
N ASP A 349 0.95 9.92 -18.22
CA ASP A 349 1.52 11.25 -18.47
C ASP A 349 0.69 12.38 -17.84
N TYR A 350 -0.65 12.27 -17.86
CA TYR A 350 -1.53 13.26 -17.24
C TYR A 350 -1.37 13.26 -15.72
N VAL A 351 -1.40 12.09 -15.10
CA VAL A 351 -1.22 11.92 -13.66
C VAL A 351 0.17 12.41 -13.22
N ALA A 352 1.23 12.08 -13.98
CA ALA A 352 2.59 12.53 -13.71
C ALA A 352 2.71 14.05 -13.72
N ARG A 353 2.09 14.74 -14.70
CA ARG A 353 2.07 16.22 -14.70
C ARG A 353 1.31 16.81 -13.51
N LYS A 354 0.20 16.17 -13.08
CA LYS A 354 -0.57 16.64 -11.93
C LYS A 354 0.19 16.42 -10.62
N ARG A 355 0.95 15.35 -10.50
CA ARG A 355 1.88 15.12 -9.39
C ARG A 355 2.85 16.28 -9.18
N GLU A 356 3.40 16.85 -10.27
CA GLU A 356 4.31 18.01 -10.20
C GLU A 356 3.66 19.24 -9.54
N THR A 357 2.33 19.30 -9.51
CA THR A 357 1.58 20.37 -8.79
C THR A 357 1.47 20.12 -7.29
N GLY A 358 1.90 18.95 -6.80
CA GLY A 358 1.83 18.55 -5.37
C GLY A 358 0.50 17.87 -5.00
N ILE A 359 -0.25 17.33 -5.98
CA ILE A 359 -1.45 16.53 -5.75
C ILE A 359 -1.13 15.07 -6.09
N TYR A 360 -1.14 14.21 -5.08
CA TYR A 360 -0.78 12.80 -5.21
C TYR A 360 -2.01 11.90 -5.39
N LEU A 361 -1.81 10.72 -6.02
CA LEU A 361 -2.86 9.76 -6.33
C LEU A 361 -2.54 8.38 -5.75
N SER A 362 -3.34 7.88 -4.80
CA SER A 362 -3.32 6.48 -4.36
C SER A 362 -4.48 5.72 -4.94
N ILE A 363 -4.31 4.41 -5.17
CA ILE A 363 -5.32 3.55 -5.79
C ILE A 363 -5.63 2.34 -4.91
N LEU A 364 -6.92 2.12 -4.70
CA LEU A 364 -7.47 1.00 -3.94
C LEU A 364 -8.22 0.08 -4.90
N GLY A 365 -7.66 -1.08 -5.18
CA GLY A 365 -8.32 -2.13 -5.95
C GLY A 365 -9.29 -2.92 -5.09
N VAL A 366 -10.43 -3.34 -5.66
CA VAL A 366 -11.43 -4.19 -5.00
C VAL A 366 -12.00 -5.21 -5.98
N GLY A 367 -12.70 -6.23 -5.46
CA GLY A 367 -13.42 -7.19 -6.27
C GLY A 367 -12.54 -8.15 -7.06
N ARG A 368 -13.13 -8.94 -7.92
CA ARG A 368 -12.47 -9.98 -8.73
C ARG A 368 -13.07 -10.05 -10.11
N GLY A 369 -12.30 -10.57 -11.07
CA GLY A 369 -12.76 -10.80 -12.43
C GLY A 369 -12.59 -9.62 -13.40
N ASN A 370 -12.17 -8.45 -12.91
CA ASN A 370 -11.82 -7.29 -13.72
C ASN A 370 -10.58 -6.57 -13.21
N TYR A 371 -9.94 -7.10 -12.16
CA TYR A 371 -8.80 -6.46 -11.54
C TYR A 371 -7.63 -6.32 -12.53
N ASN A 372 -7.22 -5.08 -12.78
CA ASN A 372 -6.09 -4.75 -13.65
C ASN A 372 -4.95 -4.15 -12.82
N ASP A 373 -4.20 -5.03 -12.21
CA ASP A 373 -3.09 -4.69 -11.33
C ASP A 373 -2.04 -3.81 -12.01
N LYS A 374 -1.67 -4.15 -13.25
CA LYS A 374 -0.66 -3.40 -14.00
C LYS A 374 -1.01 -1.92 -14.14
N THR A 375 -2.21 -1.61 -14.61
CA THR A 375 -2.64 -0.23 -14.80
C THR A 375 -2.74 0.51 -13.47
N MET A 376 -3.22 -0.15 -12.40
CA MET A 376 -3.33 0.48 -11.09
C MET A 376 -1.96 0.85 -10.53
N GLN A 377 -0.99 -0.03 -10.63
CA GLN A 377 0.37 0.25 -10.18
C GLN A 377 1.02 1.37 -10.98
N GLN A 378 0.94 1.33 -12.31
CA GLN A 378 1.49 2.39 -13.16
C GLN A 378 0.91 3.77 -12.82
N LEU A 379 -0.41 3.86 -12.62
CA LEU A 379 -1.05 5.12 -12.25
C LEU A 379 -0.72 5.58 -10.83
N ALA A 380 -0.64 4.66 -9.86
CA ALA A 380 -0.24 5.00 -8.50
C ALA A 380 1.20 5.51 -8.46
N GLN A 381 2.12 4.86 -9.17
CA GLN A 381 3.51 5.29 -9.30
C GLN A 381 3.62 6.66 -9.98
N ALA A 382 2.96 6.84 -11.15
CA ALA A 382 2.93 8.13 -11.83
C ALA A 382 2.38 9.25 -10.93
N GLY A 383 1.52 8.90 -9.97
CA GLY A 383 0.87 9.83 -9.04
C GLY A 383 1.56 10.00 -7.68
N ASN A 384 2.76 9.46 -7.46
CA ASN A 384 3.43 9.43 -6.15
C ASN A 384 2.51 8.92 -5.03
N GLY A 385 1.80 7.85 -5.30
CA GLY A 385 0.93 7.19 -4.34
C GLY A 385 1.24 5.72 -4.22
N MET A 386 0.39 4.99 -3.55
CA MET A 386 0.50 3.53 -3.41
C MET A 386 -0.67 2.82 -4.08
N ALA A 387 -0.41 1.60 -4.53
CA ALA A 387 -1.44 0.65 -4.92
C ALA A 387 -1.68 -0.36 -3.78
N ALA A 388 -2.95 -0.54 -3.41
CA ALA A 388 -3.36 -1.56 -2.46
C ALA A 388 -4.60 -2.29 -2.96
N TYR A 389 -4.77 -3.55 -2.56
CA TYR A 389 -5.95 -4.33 -2.88
C TYR A 389 -6.73 -4.67 -1.60
N LEU A 390 -7.97 -4.21 -1.54
CA LEU A 390 -8.85 -4.44 -0.40
C LEU A 390 -9.69 -5.70 -0.64
N ASP A 391 -9.37 -6.78 0.06
CA ASP A 391 -10.15 -8.02 0.07
C ASP A 391 -11.09 -8.11 1.28
N THR A 392 -10.79 -7.35 2.33
CA THR A 392 -11.54 -7.33 3.60
C THR A 392 -11.59 -5.92 4.19
N LEU A 393 -12.54 -5.68 5.10
CA LEU A 393 -12.60 -4.43 5.87
C LEU A 393 -11.38 -4.26 6.78
N GLU A 394 -10.77 -5.37 7.24
CA GLU A 394 -9.55 -5.33 8.03
C GLU A 394 -8.36 -4.84 7.21
N GLU A 395 -8.28 -5.25 5.94
CA GLU A 395 -7.29 -4.68 5.02
C GLU A 395 -7.57 -3.19 4.77
N GLY A 396 -8.83 -2.81 4.61
CA GLY A 396 -9.24 -1.39 4.56
C GLY A 396 -8.78 -0.61 5.79
N ARG A 397 -8.90 -1.20 6.99
CA ARG A 397 -8.39 -0.60 8.24
C ARG A 397 -6.87 -0.47 8.23
N ARG A 398 -6.16 -1.54 7.84
CA ARG A 398 -4.69 -1.54 7.76
C ARG A 398 -4.21 -0.43 6.82
N VAL A 399 -4.78 -0.35 5.63
CA VAL A 399 -4.37 0.59 4.58
C VAL A 399 -4.79 2.03 4.93
N LEU A 400 -6.03 2.26 5.36
CA LEU A 400 -6.61 3.61 5.49
C LEU A 400 -6.62 4.18 6.91
N VAL A 401 -6.25 3.38 7.92
CA VAL A 401 -6.16 3.83 9.31
C VAL A 401 -4.75 3.68 9.86
N GLU A 402 -4.21 2.45 9.81
CA GLU A 402 -2.91 2.16 10.43
C GLU A 402 -1.76 2.78 9.65
N LYS A 403 -1.83 2.76 8.30
CA LYS A 403 -0.84 3.36 7.40
C LYS A 403 -1.26 4.74 6.86
N LEU A 404 -2.30 5.36 7.45
CA LEU A 404 -2.81 6.65 7.00
C LEU A 404 -1.73 7.74 6.97
N ALA A 405 -0.94 7.86 8.04
CA ALA A 405 0.11 8.86 8.13
C ALA A 405 1.13 8.67 7.00
N ALA A 406 1.56 7.43 6.77
CA ALA A 406 2.47 7.09 5.68
C ALA A 406 1.90 7.42 4.31
N GLN A 407 0.61 7.17 4.09
CA GLN A 407 -0.04 7.50 2.83
C GLN A 407 -0.24 8.99 2.62
N LEU A 408 -0.59 9.73 3.66
CA LEU A 408 -0.88 11.15 3.53
C LEU A 408 0.38 12.00 3.43
N GLN A 409 1.44 11.68 4.19
CA GLN A 409 2.59 12.56 4.33
C GLN A 409 3.89 11.90 3.79
N PRO A 410 4.30 12.19 2.54
CA PRO A 410 5.62 11.78 2.06
C PRO A 410 6.70 12.50 2.86
N ILE A 411 7.75 11.77 3.23
CA ILE A 411 8.93 12.30 3.93
C ILE A 411 10.19 12.25 3.07
N ALA A 412 10.16 11.45 2.02
CA ALA A 412 11.21 11.33 1.04
C ALA A 412 10.64 10.91 -0.32
N ASP A 413 11.07 11.60 -1.36
CA ASP A 413 10.76 11.33 -2.75
C ASP A 413 11.97 10.69 -3.44
N ASP A 414 11.75 9.94 -4.53
CA ASP A 414 12.79 9.32 -5.36
C ASP A 414 13.78 8.47 -4.56
N VAL A 415 13.30 7.62 -3.67
CA VAL A 415 14.15 6.80 -2.80
C VAL A 415 14.72 5.62 -3.58
N LYS A 416 16.05 5.61 -3.70
CA LYS A 416 16.83 4.59 -4.40
C LYS A 416 17.75 3.87 -3.45
N PHE A 417 17.78 2.56 -3.60
CA PHE A 417 18.72 1.68 -2.91
C PHE A 417 19.81 1.24 -3.87
N GLN A 418 21.03 1.21 -3.38
CA GLN A 418 22.15 0.59 -4.07
C GLN A 418 22.98 -0.20 -3.08
N VAL A 419 23.20 -1.47 -3.39
CA VAL A 419 24.04 -2.37 -2.61
C VAL A 419 25.23 -2.79 -3.47
N GLU A 420 26.44 -2.43 -3.03
CA GLU A 420 27.69 -2.85 -3.62
C GLU A 420 28.27 -3.99 -2.79
N PHE A 421 28.34 -5.19 -3.35
CA PHE A 421 28.88 -6.38 -2.69
C PHE A 421 30.39 -6.46 -2.83
N ASN A 422 31.08 -6.83 -1.75
CA ASN A 422 32.52 -7.08 -1.75
C ASN A 422 32.80 -8.46 -2.40
N PRO A 423 33.43 -8.52 -3.59
CA PRO A 423 33.66 -9.79 -4.28
C PRO A 423 34.59 -10.75 -3.52
N ALA A 424 35.40 -10.24 -2.57
CA ALA A 424 36.23 -11.07 -1.69
C ALA A 424 35.43 -11.79 -0.58
N ARG A 425 34.20 -11.33 -0.32
CA ARG A 425 33.33 -11.85 0.74
C ARG A 425 32.03 -12.48 0.18
N VAL A 426 31.55 -12.01 -0.95
CA VAL A 426 30.33 -12.46 -1.63
C VAL A 426 30.68 -12.83 -3.06
N ALA A 427 30.62 -14.10 -3.42
CA ALA A 427 30.85 -14.58 -4.77
C ALA A 427 29.60 -14.44 -5.65
N GLU A 428 28.44 -14.68 -5.05
CA GLU A 428 27.14 -14.61 -5.72
C GLU A 428 26.12 -13.93 -4.83
N TYR A 429 25.22 -13.19 -5.46
CA TYR A 429 24.04 -12.64 -4.78
C TYR A 429 22.80 -12.75 -5.67
N ARG A 430 21.62 -12.64 -5.06
CA ARG A 430 20.32 -12.54 -5.73
C ARG A 430 19.43 -11.61 -4.90
N LEU A 431 18.87 -10.57 -5.52
CA LEU A 431 17.79 -9.77 -4.93
C LEU A 431 16.50 -10.59 -4.98
N VAL A 432 15.77 -10.65 -3.88
CA VAL A 432 14.52 -11.41 -3.73
C VAL A 432 13.36 -10.45 -3.83
N GLY A 433 12.60 -10.51 -4.94
CA GLY A 433 11.60 -9.50 -5.28
C GLY A 433 12.20 -8.28 -5.98
N TYR A 434 11.42 -7.21 -6.08
CA TYR A 434 11.78 -5.94 -6.72
C TYR A 434 12.06 -6.04 -8.23
N GLU A 435 11.58 -7.06 -8.90
CA GLU A 435 11.81 -7.29 -10.33
C GLU A 435 11.30 -6.12 -11.17
N THR A 436 10.17 -5.52 -10.79
CA THR A 436 9.57 -4.35 -11.46
C THR A 436 10.20 -3.02 -11.04
N ARG A 437 11.10 -3.06 -10.06
CA ARG A 437 11.71 -1.87 -9.43
C ARG A 437 13.22 -1.76 -9.68
N LEU A 438 13.79 -2.67 -10.48
CA LEU A 438 15.21 -2.64 -10.80
C LEU A 438 15.58 -1.36 -11.55
N LEU A 439 16.72 -0.79 -11.18
CA LEU A 439 17.33 0.38 -11.83
C LEU A 439 18.72 0.00 -12.35
N ARG A 440 19.18 0.71 -13.38
CA ARG A 440 20.56 0.60 -13.84
C ARG A 440 21.49 1.28 -12.83
N GLU A 441 22.74 0.85 -12.77
CA GLU A 441 23.72 1.42 -11.85
C GLU A 441 23.86 2.94 -12.01
N GLU A 442 23.88 3.44 -13.25
CA GLU A 442 23.97 4.86 -13.57
C GLU A 442 22.72 5.67 -13.14
N ASP A 443 21.56 5.04 -13.05
CA ASP A 443 20.33 5.69 -12.66
C ASP A 443 20.29 6.04 -11.16
N PHE A 444 21.15 5.42 -10.34
CA PHE A 444 21.27 5.77 -8.93
C PHE A 444 21.66 7.21 -8.68
N ALA A 445 22.59 7.73 -9.48
CA ALA A 445 23.09 9.11 -9.35
C ALA A 445 22.29 10.12 -10.19
N ASN A 446 21.32 9.64 -10.98
CA ASN A 446 20.53 10.47 -11.88
C ASN A 446 19.25 10.96 -11.19
N ASP A 447 19.20 12.26 -10.88
CA ASP A 447 18.04 12.90 -10.23
C ASP A 447 16.83 13.08 -11.17
N ALA A 448 16.96 12.78 -12.47
CA ALA A 448 15.85 12.80 -13.41
C ALA A 448 15.12 11.45 -13.51
N VAL A 449 15.68 10.38 -12.95
CA VAL A 449 15.05 9.07 -12.91
C VAL A 449 14.15 8.99 -11.68
N ASP A 450 12.88 8.81 -11.94
CA ASP A 450 11.82 8.64 -10.95
C ASP A 450 12.02 7.36 -10.12
N ALA A 451 11.67 7.40 -8.83
CA ALA A 451 11.76 6.27 -7.92
C ALA A 451 10.64 6.37 -6.87
N GLY A 452 10.52 5.36 -6.00
CA GLY A 452 9.42 5.31 -5.05
C GLY A 452 9.52 6.32 -3.92
N GLU A 453 8.38 6.68 -3.35
CA GLU A 453 8.26 7.58 -2.21
C GLU A 453 8.16 6.78 -0.91
N ILE A 454 8.65 7.38 0.17
CA ILE A 454 8.46 6.85 1.52
C ILE A 454 7.74 7.89 2.36
N GLY A 455 6.65 7.46 2.99
CA GLY A 455 5.84 8.29 3.86
C GLY A 455 6.23 8.18 5.34
N ASP A 456 5.53 8.97 6.16
CA ASP A 456 5.69 9.04 7.61
C ASP A 456 5.64 7.66 8.27
N GLY A 457 6.76 7.29 8.91
CA GLY A 457 6.88 6.05 9.67
C GLY A 457 6.82 4.76 8.86
N HIS A 458 6.72 4.83 7.54
CA HIS A 458 6.65 3.67 6.65
C HIS A 458 7.93 2.85 6.72
N THR A 459 7.79 1.52 6.66
CA THR A 459 8.92 0.58 6.61
C THR A 459 9.08 0.00 5.23
N VAL A 460 10.32 -0.14 4.77
CA VAL A 460 10.68 -0.83 3.52
C VAL A 460 11.73 -1.88 3.83
N THR A 461 11.51 -3.08 3.31
CA THR A 461 12.38 -4.23 3.53
C THR A 461 12.83 -4.81 2.19
N ALA A 462 14.13 -4.95 1.99
CA ALA A 462 14.71 -5.67 0.86
C ALA A 462 15.50 -6.88 1.37
N ILE A 463 15.44 -7.98 0.63
CA ILE A 463 16.09 -9.23 1.01
C ILE A 463 17.02 -9.67 -0.13
N TYR A 464 18.25 -9.97 0.22
CA TYR A 464 19.22 -10.60 -0.67
C TYR A 464 19.56 -12.00 -0.18
N GLU A 465 19.70 -12.93 -1.11
CA GLU A 465 20.35 -14.20 -0.87
C GLU A 465 21.80 -14.10 -1.36
N ILE A 466 22.79 -14.39 -0.52
CA ILE A 466 24.21 -14.24 -0.80
C ILE A 466 24.97 -15.54 -0.56
N ALA A 467 26.08 -15.76 -1.28
CA ALA A 467 26.97 -16.88 -1.05
C ALA A 467 28.44 -16.44 -1.05
N ALA A 468 29.19 -16.90 -0.05
CA ALA A 468 30.62 -16.60 0.07
C ALA A 468 31.45 -17.37 -0.97
N PRO A 469 32.67 -16.88 -1.33
CA PRO A 469 33.60 -17.62 -2.15
C PRO A 469 33.91 -19.00 -1.56
N GLY A 470 33.84 -20.04 -2.41
CA GLY A 470 34.09 -21.42 -2.00
C GLY A 470 32.97 -22.08 -1.19
N SER A 471 31.84 -21.41 -1.02
CA SER A 471 30.66 -21.98 -0.36
C SER A 471 30.07 -23.14 -1.18
N ALA A 472 29.55 -24.16 -0.49
CA ALA A 472 28.75 -25.23 -1.11
C ALA A 472 27.43 -24.72 -1.71
N GLY A 473 27.00 -23.48 -1.35
CA GLY A 473 25.78 -22.85 -1.84
C GLY A 473 25.93 -22.12 -3.17
N LEU A 474 27.09 -22.14 -3.82
CA LEU A 474 27.28 -21.55 -5.14
C LEU A 474 26.40 -22.26 -6.18
N ARG A 475 25.70 -21.48 -7.02
CA ARG A 475 24.79 -21.97 -8.07
C ARG A 475 25.33 -21.78 -9.47
N LEU A 476 26.23 -20.80 -9.67
CA LEU A 476 26.82 -20.55 -10.99
C LEU A 476 28.03 -21.47 -11.21
N PRO A 477 28.16 -22.09 -12.39
CA PRO A 477 29.30 -22.96 -12.69
C PRO A 477 30.62 -22.17 -12.69
N GLU A 478 31.71 -22.85 -12.33
CA GLU A 478 33.05 -22.27 -12.47
C GLU A 478 33.33 -21.86 -13.91
N ARG A 479 34.00 -20.74 -14.07
CA ARG A 479 34.41 -20.26 -15.40
C ARG A 479 35.76 -20.85 -15.79
N ARG A 480 35.87 -21.28 -17.03
CA ARG A 480 37.15 -21.72 -17.58
C ARG A 480 38.12 -20.55 -17.80
N TYR A 481 37.60 -19.36 -18.09
CA TYR A 481 38.39 -18.16 -18.37
C TYR A 481 37.89 -17.04 -17.46
N GLY A 482 38.80 -16.36 -16.79
CA GLY A 482 38.45 -15.15 -16.03
C GLY A 482 38.47 -15.24 -14.50
N ASP A 483 38.97 -16.33 -13.92
CA ASP A 483 39.27 -16.39 -12.48
C ASP A 483 40.54 -15.56 -12.17
N THR A 484 40.47 -14.27 -12.36
CA THR A 484 41.35 -13.38 -11.60
C THR A 484 40.77 -13.33 -10.19
N ALA A 485 41.50 -13.95 -9.26
CA ALA A 485 41.22 -13.83 -7.84
C ALA A 485 40.92 -12.33 -7.54
N SER A 486 39.72 -12.05 -7.05
CA SER A 486 39.33 -10.69 -6.71
C SER A 486 40.39 -10.13 -5.78
N ALA A 487 41.09 -9.08 -6.21
CA ALA A 487 42.05 -8.41 -5.35
C ALA A 487 41.34 -8.00 -4.06
N ALA A 488 41.88 -8.34 -2.90
CA ALA A 488 41.33 -7.90 -1.63
C ALA A 488 41.13 -6.39 -1.67
N PRO A 489 39.98 -5.85 -1.22
CA PRO A 489 39.73 -4.42 -1.27
C PRO A 489 40.85 -3.69 -0.49
N ALA A 490 41.48 -2.72 -1.14
CA ALA A 490 42.50 -1.90 -0.51
C ALA A 490 41.87 -0.97 0.53
N GLY A 491 42.54 -0.74 1.68
CA GLY A 491 42.19 0.32 2.60
C GLY A 491 41.32 -0.08 3.80
N GLY A 492 41.48 -1.28 4.34
CA GLY A 492 40.83 -1.67 5.61
C GLY A 492 39.36 -2.10 5.49
N ARG A 493 38.91 -2.43 4.26
CA ARG A 493 37.55 -2.87 3.96
C ARG A 493 37.38 -4.39 3.89
N GLU A 494 38.37 -5.15 4.34
CA GLU A 494 38.37 -6.63 4.28
C GLU A 494 37.23 -7.23 5.11
N ALA A 495 36.75 -6.50 6.15
CA ALA A 495 35.65 -6.92 7.00
C ALA A 495 34.27 -6.60 6.40
N GLU A 496 34.20 -5.78 5.36
CA GLU A 496 32.93 -5.42 4.74
C GLU A 496 32.39 -6.55 3.85
N ILE A 497 31.12 -6.90 4.04
CA ILE A 497 30.35 -7.84 3.21
C ILE A 497 29.79 -7.08 2.01
N ALA A 498 29.21 -5.91 2.28
CA ALA A 498 28.60 -5.02 1.31
C ALA A 498 28.64 -3.57 1.79
N HIS A 499 28.35 -2.65 0.88
CA HIS A 499 28.20 -1.24 1.16
C HIS A 499 26.82 -0.78 0.67
N LEU A 500 25.92 -0.48 1.61
CA LEU A 500 24.59 0.04 1.36
C LEU A 500 24.65 1.55 1.12
N ARG A 501 23.96 2.01 0.08
CA ARG A 501 23.74 3.42 -0.24
C ARG A 501 22.24 3.66 -0.37
N LEU A 502 21.76 4.75 0.22
CA LEU A 502 20.40 5.25 0.11
C LEU A 502 20.45 6.66 -0.45
N ARG A 503 19.71 6.92 -1.51
CA ARG A 503 19.60 8.23 -2.13
C ARG A 503 18.13 8.64 -2.16
N TRP A 504 17.83 9.91 -1.82
CA TRP A 504 16.46 10.42 -1.79
C TRP A 504 16.45 11.93 -1.99
N LYS A 505 15.28 12.48 -2.33
CA LYS A 505 14.98 13.91 -2.30
C LYS A 505 14.11 14.23 -1.09
N THR A 506 14.29 15.40 -0.49
CA THR A 506 13.29 15.96 0.42
C THR A 506 12.07 16.40 -0.40
N PRO A 507 10.82 16.13 0.02
CA PRO A 507 9.65 16.54 -0.73
C PRO A 507 9.69 18.00 -1.16
N GLY A 508 9.51 18.23 -2.47
CA GLY A 508 9.59 19.54 -3.09
C GLY A 508 11.02 20.07 -3.37
N GLU A 509 12.08 19.32 -3.05
CA GLU A 509 13.46 19.63 -3.44
C GLU A 509 13.85 18.87 -4.72
N THR A 510 14.72 19.47 -5.55
CA THR A 510 15.22 18.84 -6.78
C THR A 510 16.54 18.12 -6.59
N ALA A 511 17.29 18.47 -5.56
CA ALA A 511 18.60 17.89 -5.27
C ALA A 511 18.47 16.72 -4.29
N SER A 512 19.05 15.58 -4.64
CA SER A 512 19.06 14.41 -3.77
C SER A 512 20.15 14.48 -2.71
N ARG A 513 19.92 13.70 -1.65
CA ARG A 513 20.82 13.45 -0.52
C ARG A 513 21.30 12.01 -0.56
N LEU A 514 22.40 11.71 0.10
CA LEU A 514 23.00 10.39 0.16
C LEU A 514 23.31 9.99 1.61
N MET A 515 22.94 8.77 1.97
CA MET A 515 23.36 8.08 3.18
C MET A 515 24.08 6.80 2.80
N THR A 516 25.07 6.39 3.59
CA THR A 516 25.81 5.15 3.36
C THR A 516 25.98 4.36 4.66
N ARG A 517 26.02 3.03 4.55
CA ARG A 517 26.26 2.11 5.67
C ARG A 517 27.07 0.90 5.20
N PRO A 518 28.27 0.64 5.73
CA PRO A 518 28.96 -0.61 5.51
C PRO A 518 28.23 -1.77 6.23
N VAL A 519 28.13 -2.92 5.59
CA VAL A 519 27.62 -4.18 6.15
C VAL A 519 28.83 -5.06 6.48
N THR A 520 28.91 -5.53 7.71
CA THR A 520 30.09 -6.24 8.23
C THR A 520 29.70 -7.53 8.95
N ASP A 521 30.68 -8.27 9.46
CA ASP A 521 30.42 -9.46 10.29
C ASP A 521 29.68 -9.16 11.60
N ALA A 522 29.65 -7.91 12.06
CA ALA A 522 28.84 -7.49 13.20
C ALA A 522 27.32 -7.58 12.93
N ASP A 523 26.92 -7.57 11.66
CA ASP A 523 25.53 -7.69 11.24
C ASP A 523 25.08 -9.18 11.09
N ARG A 524 25.99 -10.14 11.35
CA ARG A 524 25.73 -11.57 11.32
C ARG A 524 25.30 -12.12 12.66
N ALA A 525 24.21 -12.88 12.67
CA ALA A 525 23.86 -13.70 13.81
C ALA A 525 23.15 -14.99 13.37
N PRO A 526 23.23 -16.08 14.15
CA PRO A 526 22.44 -17.27 13.94
C PRO A 526 20.96 -16.96 13.97
N VAL A 527 20.12 -17.68 13.17
CA VAL A 527 18.66 -17.45 13.08
C VAL A 527 17.98 -17.36 14.44
N ALA A 528 18.34 -18.23 15.39
CA ALA A 528 17.76 -18.22 16.75
C ALA A 528 18.12 -16.99 17.61
N GLN A 529 19.07 -16.17 17.17
CA GLN A 529 19.49 -14.95 17.86
C GLN A 529 19.09 -13.68 17.09
N GLN A 530 18.46 -13.83 15.93
CA GLN A 530 17.89 -12.71 15.18
C GLN A 530 16.57 -12.29 15.82
N ASP A 531 16.23 -11.02 15.64
CA ASP A 531 14.91 -10.54 16.04
C ASP A 531 13.79 -11.21 15.24
N ASP A 532 12.59 -11.13 15.77
CA ASP A 532 11.42 -11.74 15.13
C ASP A 532 11.09 -11.08 13.79
N ASP A 533 11.45 -9.81 13.59
CA ASP A 533 11.17 -9.06 12.37
C ASP A 533 11.90 -9.61 11.15
N ALA A 534 13.22 -9.81 11.25
CA ALA A 534 14.02 -10.37 10.15
C ALA A 534 13.57 -11.80 9.82
N ARG A 535 13.32 -12.62 10.85
CA ARG A 535 12.83 -14.00 10.69
C ARG A 535 11.46 -14.04 10.01
N PHE A 536 10.55 -13.15 10.44
CA PHE A 536 9.22 -13.04 9.87
C PHE A 536 9.25 -12.56 8.41
N ALA A 537 10.05 -11.55 8.09
CA ALA A 537 10.23 -11.05 6.72
C ALA A 537 10.72 -12.17 5.78
N VAL A 538 11.67 -12.99 6.24
CA VAL A 538 12.19 -14.14 5.48
C VAL A 538 11.13 -15.22 5.32
N ALA A 539 10.27 -15.46 6.32
CA ALA A 539 9.15 -16.40 6.20
C ALA A 539 8.12 -15.93 5.16
N VAL A 540 7.78 -14.63 5.16
CA VAL A 540 6.88 -14.05 4.15
C VAL A 540 7.47 -14.18 2.75
N ALA A 541 8.75 -13.84 2.59
CA ALA A 541 9.46 -14.00 1.32
C ALA A 541 9.55 -15.47 0.87
N GLY A 542 9.66 -16.41 1.81
CA GLY A 542 9.61 -17.84 1.53
C GLY A 542 8.27 -18.27 0.94
N LEU A 543 7.15 -17.88 1.57
CA LEU A 543 5.81 -18.13 1.04
C LEU A 543 5.66 -17.56 -0.37
N ALA A 544 6.03 -16.29 -0.56
CA ALA A 544 5.88 -15.62 -1.85
C ALA A 544 6.66 -16.36 -2.96
N GLN A 545 7.91 -16.72 -2.73
CA GLN A 545 8.73 -17.47 -3.69
C GLN A 545 8.15 -18.86 -4.01
N ILE A 546 7.59 -19.56 -3.01
CA ILE A 546 6.92 -20.86 -3.23
C ILE A 546 5.69 -20.66 -4.14
N LEU A 547 4.87 -19.65 -3.86
CA LEU A 547 3.68 -19.37 -4.67
C LEU A 547 4.02 -18.91 -6.09
N GLN A 548 5.16 -18.24 -6.30
CA GLN A 548 5.70 -17.93 -7.62
C GLN A 548 6.23 -19.17 -8.38
N GLY A 549 6.38 -20.32 -7.72
CA GLY A 549 7.06 -21.47 -8.29
C GLY A 549 8.56 -21.25 -8.46
N ASN A 550 9.18 -20.36 -7.68
CA ASN A 550 10.59 -20.02 -7.79
C ASN A 550 11.48 -21.18 -7.30
N THR A 551 12.24 -21.78 -8.19
CA THR A 551 13.13 -22.92 -7.88
C THR A 551 14.31 -22.58 -6.96
N ALA A 552 14.55 -21.29 -6.73
CA ALA A 552 15.62 -20.83 -5.83
C ALA A 552 15.38 -21.18 -4.35
N VAL A 553 14.16 -21.51 -3.96
CA VAL A 553 13.85 -21.95 -2.59
C VAL A 553 14.26 -23.40 -2.31
N GLY A 554 14.68 -24.17 -3.33
CA GLY A 554 15.10 -25.56 -3.17
C GLY A 554 13.99 -26.43 -2.58
N ASP A 555 14.33 -27.17 -1.51
CA ASP A 555 13.40 -28.07 -0.81
C ASP A 555 12.58 -27.35 0.31
N HIS A 556 12.75 -26.04 0.48
CA HIS A 556 12.02 -25.26 1.49
C HIS A 556 10.53 -25.20 1.12
N GLY A 557 9.70 -25.81 1.96
CA GLY A 557 8.26 -25.95 1.70
C GLY A 557 7.40 -25.10 2.64
N LEU A 558 6.07 -25.17 2.44
CA LEU A 558 5.11 -24.44 3.27
C LEU A 558 5.20 -24.83 4.76
N GLY A 559 5.62 -26.06 5.07
CA GLY A 559 5.85 -26.50 6.45
C GLY A 559 6.98 -25.72 7.13
N ASP A 560 8.08 -25.49 6.42
CA ASP A 560 9.22 -24.73 6.93
C ASP A 560 8.87 -23.25 7.07
N VAL A 561 8.09 -22.70 6.13
CA VAL A 561 7.53 -21.33 6.23
C VAL A 561 6.64 -21.20 7.48
N LEU A 562 5.77 -22.19 7.72
CA LEU A 562 4.89 -22.20 8.88
C LEU A 562 5.68 -22.22 10.19
N GLU A 563 6.71 -23.06 10.28
CA GLU A 563 7.58 -23.13 11.47
C GLU A 563 8.29 -21.79 11.72
N LEU A 564 8.92 -21.23 10.68
CA LEU A 564 9.64 -19.98 10.78
C LEU A 564 8.72 -18.80 11.16
N ALA A 565 7.57 -18.68 10.50
CA ALA A 565 6.59 -17.61 10.75
C ALA A 565 6.00 -17.71 12.17
N SER A 566 5.59 -18.93 12.59
CA SER A 566 5.01 -19.16 13.91
C SER A 566 5.99 -18.84 15.04
N GLY A 567 7.29 -19.13 14.82
CA GLY A 567 8.36 -18.82 15.76
C GLY A 567 8.80 -17.34 15.76
N ALA A 568 8.22 -16.49 14.90
CA ALA A 568 8.62 -15.10 14.69
C ALA A 568 7.43 -14.11 14.72
N VAL A 569 6.30 -14.49 15.30
CA VAL A 569 5.14 -13.59 15.43
C VAL A 569 5.49 -12.35 16.25
N GLY A 570 6.26 -12.49 17.33
CA GLY A 570 6.70 -11.38 18.18
C GLY A 570 5.53 -10.56 18.73
N GLU A 571 5.73 -9.23 18.85
CA GLU A 571 4.65 -8.30 19.18
C GLU A 571 3.75 -8.06 17.96
N ASP A 572 2.48 -8.46 18.06
CA ASP A 572 1.50 -8.36 16.99
C ASP A 572 0.19 -7.74 17.49
N PRO A 573 0.20 -6.43 17.83
CA PRO A 573 -0.94 -5.78 18.47
C PRO A 573 -2.22 -5.78 17.62
N ASN A 574 -2.07 -5.84 16.30
CA ASN A 574 -3.19 -5.84 15.35
C ASN A 574 -3.51 -7.24 14.80
N GLY A 575 -2.74 -8.27 15.17
CA GLY A 575 -2.94 -9.65 14.76
C GLY A 575 -2.60 -9.94 13.29
N HIS A 576 -1.83 -9.07 12.62
CA HIS A 576 -1.50 -9.25 11.20
C HIS A 576 -0.58 -10.44 10.96
N ARG A 577 0.42 -10.65 11.82
CA ARG A 577 1.37 -11.77 11.71
C ARG A 577 0.71 -13.10 12.06
N ALA A 578 -0.18 -13.11 13.06
CA ALA A 578 -0.98 -14.29 13.38
C ALA A 578 -1.87 -14.72 12.21
N ARG A 579 -2.52 -13.77 11.53
CA ARG A 579 -3.32 -14.05 10.31
C ARG A 579 -2.46 -14.53 9.14
N PHE A 580 -1.21 -14.10 9.04
CA PHE A 580 -0.29 -14.65 8.04
C PHE A 580 -0.01 -16.13 8.31
N VAL A 581 0.20 -16.52 9.58
CA VAL A 581 0.36 -17.94 9.97
C VAL A 581 -0.88 -18.75 9.58
N GLU A 582 -2.08 -18.22 9.81
CA GLU A 582 -3.34 -18.84 9.35
C GLU A 582 -3.41 -18.94 7.81
N LEU A 583 -2.94 -17.93 7.09
CA LEU A 583 -2.87 -17.95 5.62
C LEU A 583 -1.95 -19.05 5.10
N VAL A 584 -0.77 -19.24 5.72
CA VAL A 584 0.14 -20.34 5.38
C VAL A 584 -0.51 -21.70 5.60
N GLN A 585 -1.23 -21.88 6.73
CA GLN A 585 -1.98 -23.10 7.02
C GLN A 585 -3.08 -23.34 5.96
N ALA A 586 -3.79 -22.29 5.54
CA ALA A 586 -4.79 -22.40 4.49
C ALA A 586 -4.15 -22.78 3.15
N ALA A 587 -3.01 -22.18 2.79
CA ALA A 587 -2.26 -22.54 1.59
C ALA A 587 -1.78 -24.01 1.58
N MET A 588 -1.38 -24.55 2.75
CA MET A 588 -1.05 -25.97 2.89
C MET A 588 -2.26 -26.90 2.66
N ALA A 589 -3.46 -26.44 2.96
CA ALA A 589 -4.67 -27.22 2.76
C ALA A 589 -5.11 -27.28 1.28
N LEU A 590 -4.57 -26.42 0.41
CA LEU A 590 -4.81 -26.45 -1.03
C LEU A 590 -3.94 -27.47 -1.79
N ASN A 591 -2.83 -27.93 -1.18
CA ASN A 591 -1.90 -28.92 -1.72
C ASN A 591 -2.22 -30.32 -1.16
#